data_7ad8cf78f75872c2358643acb4b6864c
#
_entry.id   7ad8cf78f75872c2358643acb4b6864c
#
_cell.length_a   1.000
_cell.length_b   1.000
_cell.length_c   1.000
_cell.angle_alpha   90.00
_cell.angle_beta   90.00
_cell.angle_gamma   90.00
#
_symmetry.space_group_name_H-M   'P 1'
#
loop_
_entity.id
_entity.type
_entity.pdbx_description
1 polymer ?
#
loop_
_entity_poly.entity_id
_entity_poly.type
_entity_poly.pdbx_seq_one_letter_code
_entity_poly.pdbx_strand_id
1 'polypeptide(L)'
;LNGFNTESRFNQNIRSDIKKALSSKPCVMLGTFGGTTANMKIEVDHKDGRKEDMRVSDLQTQKLEDFQPLCKAANDFKRQKCKECKETNKRWSASVLEGFEDFPFYDGDENYTKEKGCVGCYLYDPVAYRRAFREFIKNQRG
;
A
#
# COMPACT_ATOMS: atom_id res chain seq x y z
N LEU A 1 10.97 17.37 20.73
CA LEU A 1 11.58 17.24 19.41
C LEU A 1 11.93 15.80 19.08
N ASN A 2 12.43 15.06 20.07
CA ASN A 2 12.91 13.71 19.80
C ASN A 2 11.81 12.71 19.48
N GLY A 3 10.67 12.80 20.16
CA GLY A 3 9.54 11.92 19.87
C GLY A 3 8.93 12.18 18.51
N PHE A 4 8.93 13.42 18.11
CA PHE A 4 8.49 13.86 16.82
C PHE A 4 9.36 13.24 15.69
N ASN A 5 10.65 13.14 15.92
CA ASN A 5 11.58 12.62 14.93
C ASN A 5 11.47 11.12 14.69
N THR A 6 10.92 10.37 15.62
CA THR A 6 10.79 8.92 15.48
C THR A 6 9.89 8.54 14.29
N GLU A 7 8.73 9.18 14.18
CA GLU A 7 7.81 8.92 13.07
C GLU A 7 8.40 9.41 11.76
N SER A 8 9.04 10.57 11.77
CA SER A 8 9.67 11.12 10.57
C SER A 8 10.72 10.18 10.01
N ARG A 9 11.53 9.58 10.89
CA ARG A 9 12.56 8.64 10.45
C ARG A 9 11.96 7.41 9.79
N PHE A 10 10.89 6.86 10.33
CA PHE A 10 10.23 5.71 9.73
C PHE A 10 9.79 6.04 8.30
N ASN A 11 9.13 7.20 8.12
CA ASN A 11 8.58 7.59 6.82
C ASN A 11 9.65 7.95 5.81
N GLN A 12 10.80 8.45 6.25
CA GLN A 12 11.85 8.94 5.37
C GLN A 12 12.93 7.92 5.09
N ASN A 13 12.96 6.83 5.86
CA ASN A 13 14.08 5.92 5.86
C ASN A 13 13.91 4.81 4.83
N ILE A 14 13.98 5.20 3.56
CA ILE A 14 13.91 4.25 2.44
C ILE A 14 15.24 4.27 1.72
N ARG A 15 15.81 3.09 1.51
CA ARG A 15 17.12 2.95 0.86
C ARG A 15 17.08 3.54 -0.55
N SER A 16 18.17 4.23 -0.93
CA SER A 16 18.19 4.98 -2.19
C SER A 16 18.06 4.11 -3.43
N ASP A 17 18.55 2.87 -3.39
CA ASP A 17 18.39 1.95 -4.52
C ASP A 17 16.94 1.57 -4.74
N ILE A 18 16.17 1.42 -3.66
CA ILE A 18 14.74 1.13 -3.73
C ILE A 18 13.99 2.32 -4.31
N LYS A 19 14.29 3.54 -3.83
CA LYS A 19 13.69 4.76 -4.37
C LYS A 19 13.96 4.90 -5.86
N LYS A 20 15.20 4.66 -6.26
CA LYS A 20 15.59 4.78 -7.65
C LYS A 20 14.88 3.76 -8.53
N ALA A 21 14.74 2.54 -8.04
CA ALA A 21 14.07 1.48 -8.80
C ALA A 21 12.60 1.76 -9.01
N LEU A 22 11.91 2.35 -8.03
CA LEU A 22 10.47 2.52 -8.08
C LEU A 22 10.01 3.88 -8.61
N SER A 23 10.86 4.91 -8.53
CA SER A 23 10.47 6.27 -8.94
C SER A 23 10.12 6.36 -10.43
N SER A 24 10.66 5.49 -11.26
CA SER A 24 10.42 5.48 -12.70
C SER A 24 9.28 4.55 -13.11
N LYS A 25 8.65 3.86 -12.14
CA LYS A 25 7.57 2.92 -12.42
C LYS A 25 6.22 3.63 -12.36
N PRO A 26 5.20 3.09 -13.06
CA PRO A 26 3.86 3.67 -12.97
C PRO A 26 3.21 3.41 -11.62
N CYS A 27 2.24 4.26 -11.27
CA CYS A 27 1.44 4.09 -10.07
C CYS A 27 0.69 2.75 -10.12
N VAL A 28 0.85 1.91 -9.09
CA VAL A 28 0.22 0.58 -9.08
C VAL A 28 -1.31 0.66 -8.89
N MET A 29 -1.83 1.78 -8.41
CA MET A 29 -3.28 1.95 -8.27
C MET A 29 -3.92 2.49 -9.55
N LEU A 30 -3.32 3.50 -10.17
CA LEU A 30 -3.92 4.21 -11.30
C LEU A 30 -3.27 3.88 -12.64
N GLY A 31 -2.10 3.26 -12.63
CA GLY A 31 -1.38 2.93 -13.87
C GLY A 31 -0.74 4.11 -14.56
N THR A 32 -0.74 5.27 -13.95
CA THR A 32 -0.20 6.49 -14.55
C THR A 32 1.30 6.63 -14.28
N PHE A 33 2.03 7.16 -15.26
CA PHE A 33 3.44 7.50 -15.06
C PHE A 33 3.56 8.87 -14.41
N GLY A 34 4.74 9.16 -13.86
CA GLY A 34 4.99 10.44 -13.24
C GLY A 34 4.79 11.58 -14.26
N GLY A 35 3.97 12.55 -13.87
CA GLY A 35 3.65 13.68 -14.72
C GLY A 35 4.27 14.96 -14.20
N THR A 36 3.94 16.06 -14.88
CA THR A 36 4.45 17.39 -14.54
C THR A 36 3.72 18.04 -13.37
N THR A 37 2.51 17.56 -13.06
CA THR A 37 1.76 18.10 -11.92
C THR A 37 2.14 17.39 -10.64
N ALA A 38 2.02 18.08 -9.50
CA ALA A 38 2.38 17.53 -8.20
C ALA A 38 1.60 16.25 -7.87
N ASN A 39 0.31 16.20 -8.24
CA ASN A 39 -0.55 15.05 -7.93
C ASN A 39 -0.16 13.79 -8.71
N MET A 40 0.55 13.94 -9.81
CA MET A 40 0.98 12.82 -10.65
C MET A 40 2.38 12.33 -10.34
N LYS A 41 3.10 13.05 -9.48
CA LYS A 41 4.46 12.67 -9.11
C LYS A 41 4.45 11.31 -8.42
N ILE A 42 5.37 10.43 -8.82
CA ILE A 42 5.48 9.09 -8.22
C ILE A 42 6.23 9.20 -6.90
N GLU A 43 5.63 8.64 -5.86
CA GLU A 43 6.23 8.51 -4.53
C GLU A 43 6.43 7.04 -4.22
N VAL A 44 7.42 6.74 -3.40
CA VAL A 44 7.68 5.37 -2.97
C VAL A 44 6.96 5.16 -1.64
N ASP A 45 6.06 4.20 -1.63
CA ASP A 45 5.16 3.94 -0.51
C ASP A 45 5.53 2.66 0.21
N HIS A 46 5.46 2.66 1.53
CA HIS A 46 5.51 1.43 2.32
C HIS A 46 4.19 0.68 2.10
N LYS A 47 4.28 -0.57 1.65
CA LYS A 47 3.06 -1.37 1.50
C LYS A 47 2.30 -1.49 2.82
N ASP A 48 3.03 -1.66 3.93
CA ASP A 48 2.45 -1.68 5.27
C ASP A 48 2.06 -0.27 5.69
N GLY A 49 0.79 0.06 5.49
CA GLY A 49 0.25 1.39 5.80
C GLY A 49 0.18 1.67 7.29
N ARG A 50 0.16 0.64 8.13
CA ARG A 50 0.16 0.79 9.58
C ARG A 50 1.58 0.97 10.13
N LYS A 51 2.59 0.61 9.33
CA LYS A 51 4.01 0.79 9.64
C LYS A 51 4.42 0.17 10.98
N GLU A 52 3.90 -1.01 11.23
CA GLU A 52 4.18 -1.75 12.47
C GLU A 52 5.33 -2.73 12.32
N ASP A 53 5.73 -3.05 11.09
CA ASP A 53 6.85 -3.96 10.83
C ASP A 53 8.17 -3.18 10.89
N MET A 54 8.85 -3.29 12.02
CA MET A 54 10.10 -2.56 12.25
C MET A 54 11.25 -2.99 11.36
N ARG A 55 11.17 -4.20 10.77
CA ARG A 55 12.16 -4.65 9.79
C ARG A 55 12.20 -3.71 8.59
N VAL A 56 11.06 -3.17 8.21
CA VAL A 56 10.95 -2.27 7.06
C VAL A 56 11.52 -0.89 7.35
N SER A 57 11.64 -0.51 8.62
CA SER A 57 12.20 0.79 8.99
C SER A 57 13.73 0.82 8.98
N ASP A 58 14.38 -0.34 8.86
CA ASP A 58 15.84 -0.46 8.86
C ASP A 58 16.33 -0.60 7.42
N LEU A 59 17.22 0.29 7.01
CA LEU A 59 17.77 0.31 5.65
C LEU A 59 18.40 -1.03 5.24
N GLN A 60 18.99 -1.75 6.21
CA GLN A 60 19.68 -3.00 5.91
C GLN A 60 18.73 -4.19 5.73
N THR A 61 17.55 -4.12 6.32
CA THR A 61 16.58 -5.21 6.26
C THR A 61 15.42 -4.94 5.31
N GLN A 62 15.35 -3.75 4.75
CA GLN A 62 14.35 -3.42 3.72
C GLN A 62 14.57 -4.25 2.48
N LYS A 63 13.45 -4.59 1.81
CA LYS A 63 13.48 -5.27 0.52
C LYS A 63 12.65 -4.48 -0.47
N LEU A 64 12.94 -4.63 -1.76
CA LEU A 64 12.20 -3.93 -2.81
C LEU A 64 10.69 -4.22 -2.72
N GLU A 65 10.33 -5.46 -2.44
CA GLU A 65 8.92 -5.88 -2.36
C GLU A 65 8.17 -5.32 -1.16
N ASP A 66 8.85 -4.64 -0.23
CA ASP A 66 8.20 -3.96 0.90
C ASP A 66 7.60 -2.61 0.48
N PHE A 67 7.90 -2.16 -0.73
CA PHE A 67 7.55 -0.83 -1.21
C PHE A 67 6.85 -0.91 -2.56
N GLN A 68 6.20 0.18 -2.94
CA GLN A 68 5.50 0.25 -4.22
C GLN A 68 5.42 1.69 -4.70
N PRO A 69 5.35 1.90 -6.03
CA PRO A 69 5.19 3.24 -6.58
C PRO A 69 3.72 3.66 -6.56
N LEU A 70 3.44 4.82 -6.00
CA LEU A 70 2.12 5.43 -6.01
C LEU A 70 2.25 6.89 -6.43
N CYS A 71 1.35 7.37 -7.28
CA CYS A 71 1.32 8.81 -7.52
C CYS A 71 0.84 9.49 -6.24
N LYS A 72 1.12 10.79 -6.12
CA LYS A 72 0.80 11.52 -4.89
C LYS A 72 -0.68 11.41 -4.54
N ALA A 73 -1.57 11.54 -5.51
CA ALA A 73 -3.02 11.45 -5.25
C ALA A 73 -3.40 10.09 -4.66
N ALA A 74 -2.86 9.01 -5.23
CA ALA A 74 -3.14 7.65 -4.74
C ALA A 74 -2.54 7.44 -3.35
N ASN A 75 -1.33 7.95 -3.13
CA ASN A 75 -0.66 7.81 -1.84
C ASN A 75 -1.38 8.58 -0.74
N ASP A 76 -1.88 9.79 -1.05
CA ASP A 76 -2.65 10.57 -0.09
C ASP A 76 -3.95 9.85 0.28
N PHE A 77 -4.61 9.25 -0.70
CA PHE A 77 -5.82 8.45 -0.47
C PHE A 77 -5.50 7.28 0.47
N LYS A 78 -4.44 6.55 0.18
CA LYS A 78 -4.02 5.41 1.01
C LYS A 78 -3.72 5.85 2.44
N ARG A 79 -2.99 6.94 2.61
CA ARG A 79 -2.65 7.45 3.95
C ARG A 79 -3.89 7.73 4.77
N GLN A 80 -4.90 8.36 4.16
CA GLN A 80 -6.14 8.65 4.84
C GLN A 80 -6.85 7.38 5.28
N LYS A 81 -6.94 6.39 4.39
CA LYS A 81 -7.63 5.12 4.69
C LYS A 81 -6.87 4.29 5.72
N CYS A 82 -5.55 4.31 5.66
CA CYS A 82 -4.73 3.61 6.64
C CYS A 82 -4.83 4.26 8.02
N LYS A 83 -4.99 5.59 8.06
CA LYS A 83 -5.22 6.29 9.33
C LYS A 83 -6.55 5.86 9.94
N GLU A 84 -7.61 5.78 9.13
CA GLU A 84 -8.92 5.31 9.60
C GLU A 84 -8.83 3.87 10.10
N CYS A 85 -8.10 3.01 9.39
CA CYS A 85 -7.87 1.64 9.83
C CYS A 85 -7.16 1.59 11.18
N LYS A 86 -6.17 2.44 11.38
CA LYS A 86 -5.44 2.51 12.63
C LYS A 86 -6.33 2.93 13.80
N GLU A 87 -7.31 3.79 13.53
CA GLU A 87 -8.24 4.27 14.55
C GLU A 87 -9.34 3.25 14.88
N THR A 88 -9.76 2.47 13.89
CA THR A 88 -10.93 1.59 14.04
C THR A 88 -10.58 0.10 14.06
N ASN A 89 -9.37 -0.27 13.66
CA ASN A 89 -8.95 -1.64 13.40
C ASN A 89 -9.80 -2.33 12.34
N LYS A 90 -10.38 -1.54 11.42
CA LYS A 90 -11.13 -2.05 10.27
C LYS A 90 -10.40 -1.66 9.00
N ARG A 91 -10.01 -2.66 8.20
CA ARG A 91 -9.32 -2.43 6.95
C ARG A 91 -10.28 -1.86 5.91
N TRP A 92 -9.75 -1.02 5.03
CA TRP A 92 -10.56 -0.44 3.95
C TRP A 92 -10.93 -1.53 2.94
N SER A 93 -12.22 -1.63 2.63
CA SER A 93 -12.73 -2.65 1.71
C SER A 93 -12.72 -2.14 0.27
N ALA A 94 -12.16 -2.94 -0.64
CA ALA A 94 -12.17 -2.61 -2.06
C ALA A 94 -13.56 -2.74 -2.68
N SER A 95 -14.53 -3.27 -1.94
CA SER A 95 -15.90 -3.45 -2.44
C SER A 95 -16.61 -2.15 -2.78
N VAL A 96 -16.06 -1.01 -2.33
CA VAL A 96 -16.58 0.31 -2.70
C VAL A 96 -16.16 0.73 -4.11
N LEU A 97 -15.21 0.02 -4.71
CA LEU A 97 -14.75 0.31 -6.06
C LEU A 97 -15.60 -0.44 -7.07
N GLU A 98 -15.94 0.24 -8.16
CA GLU A 98 -16.71 -0.37 -9.23
C GLU A 98 -15.96 -1.56 -9.82
N GLY A 99 -16.63 -2.69 -9.90
CA GLY A 99 -16.07 -3.92 -10.43
C GLY A 99 -15.53 -4.86 -9.37
N PHE A 100 -15.31 -4.38 -8.15
CA PHE A 100 -14.74 -5.17 -7.07
C PHE A 100 -15.71 -5.45 -5.92
N GLU A 101 -17.00 -5.27 -6.16
CA GLU A 101 -18.02 -5.35 -5.11
C GLU A 101 -18.02 -6.69 -4.37
N ASP A 102 -17.69 -7.78 -5.08
CA ASP A 102 -17.72 -9.12 -4.51
C ASP A 102 -16.36 -9.61 -4.01
N PHE A 103 -15.35 -8.74 -4.01
CA PHE A 103 -13.99 -9.12 -3.63
C PHE A 103 -13.35 -8.06 -2.75
N PRO A 104 -13.82 -7.92 -1.49
CA PRO A 104 -13.34 -6.83 -0.63
C PRO A 104 -11.88 -6.92 -0.22
N PHE A 105 -11.36 -8.14 -0.04
CA PHE A 105 -9.98 -8.39 0.38
C PHE A 105 -9.46 -9.62 -0.36
N TYR A 106 -8.17 -9.64 -0.67
CA TYR A 106 -7.62 -10.84 -1.29
C TYR A 106 -7.13 -11.86 -0.26
N ASP A 107 -7.08 -11.48 1.02
CA ASP A 107 -6.79 -12.39 2.12
C ASP A 107 -7.40 -11.81 3.39
N GLY A 108 -8.09 -12.66 4.15
CA GLY A 108 -8.70 -12.24 5.41
C GLY A 108 -9.97 -11.43 5.22
N ASP A 109 -10.32 -10.67 6.24
CA ASP A 109 -11.56 -9.89 6.27
C ASP A 109 -11.28 -8.45 6.69
N GLU A 110 -12.34 -7.71 7.03
CA GLU A 110 -12.20 -6.31 7.40
C GLU A 110 -11.45 -6.08 8.71
N ASN A 111 -11.36 -7.10 9.56
CA ASN A 111 -10.74 -6.93 10.87
C ASN A 111 -9.21 -6.98 10.76
N TYR A 112 -8.56 -5.92 11.23
CA TYR A 112 -7.11 -5.89 11.29
C TYR A 112 -6.62 -6.67 12.52
N THR A 113 -5.63 -7.53 12.33
CA THR A 113 -4.94 -8.21 13.43
C THR A 113 -3.44 -8.07 13.22
N LYS A 114 -2.70 -8.01 14.33
CA LYS A 114 -1.23 -7.90 14.25
C LYS A 114 -0.59 -9.11 13.59
N GLU A 115 -1.17 -10.28 13.77
CA GLU A 115 -0.64 -11.52 13.21
C GLU A 115 -0.65 -11.50 11.69
N LYS A 116 -1.71 -10.99 11.10
CA LYS A 116 -1.85 -10.95 9.65
C LYS A 116 -1.37 -9.63 9.04
N GLY A 117 -1.37 -8.57 9.83
CA GLY A 117 -0.97 -7.25 9.37
C GLY A 117 -1.91 -6.72 8.29
N CYS A 118 -1.35 -5.99 7.34
CA CYS A 118 -2.11 -5.38 6.26
C CYS A 118 -2.29 -6.30 5.05
N VAL A 119 -1.64 -7.45 5.04
CA VAL A 119 -1.70 -8.38 3.90
C VAL A 119 -3.14 -8.78 3.63
N GLY A 120 -3.57 -8.65 2.39
CA GLY A 120 -4.96 -8.92 1.99
C GLY A 120 -5.75 -7.68 1.67
N CYS A 121 -5.32 -6.52 2.16
CA CYS A 121 -5.94 -5.24 1.84
C CYS A 121 -5.49 -4.77 0.47
N TYR A 122 -6.42 -4.24 -0.32
CA TYR A 122 -6.12 -3.66 -1.63
C TYR A 122 -4.99 -2.64 -1.57
N LEU A 123 -5.02 -1.79 -0.54
CA LEU A 123 -4.04 -0.71 -0.40
C LEU A 123 -2.65 -1.20 -0.05
N TYR A 124 -2.56 -2.39 0.54
CA TYR A 124 -1.27 -2.99 0.83
C TYR A 124 -0.55 -3.34 -0.46
N ASP A 125 -1.23 -4.01 -1.39
CA ASP A 125 -0.62 -4.46 -2.63
C ASP A 125 -1.68 -4.57 -3.73
N PRO A 126 -1.98 -3.46 -4.44
CA PRO A 126 -2.98 -3.49 -5.50
C PRO A 126 -2.67 -4.48 -6.61
N VAL A 127 -1.39 -4.74 -6.88
CA VAL A 127 -0.99 -5.71 -7.91
C VAL A 127 -1.38 -7.12 -7.48
N ALA A 128 -1.07 -7.49 -6.24
CA ALA A 128 -1.44 -8.81 -5.70
C ALA A 128 -2.96 -8.94 -5.64
N TYR A 129 -3.67 -7.87 -5.27
CA TYR A 129 -5.12 -7.85 -5.24
C TYR A 129 -5.69 -8.16 -6.62
N ARG A 130 -5.21 -7.47 -7.67
CA ARG A 130 -5.74 -7.68 -9.02
C ARG A 130 -5.43 -9.08 -9.54
N ARG A 131 -4.26 -9.62 -9.19
CA ARG A 131 -3.90 -10.99 -9.55
C ARG A 131 -4.87 -11.99 -8.91
N ALA A 132 -5.13 -11.82 -7.62
CA ALA A 132 -6.05 -12.68 -6.88
C ALA A 132 -7.48 -12.52 -7.40
N PHE A 133 -7.87 -11.31 -7.77
CA PHE A 133 -9.18 -11.04 -8.33
C PHE A 133 -9.39 -11.79 -9.65
N ARG A 134 -8.38 -11.84 -10.50
CA ARG A 134 -8.47 -12.60 -11.75
C ARG A 134 -8.71 -14.09 -11.49
N GLU A 135 -8.06 -14.65 -10.49
CA GLU A 135 -8.30 -16.04 -10.11
C GLU A 135 -9.71 -16.22 -9.54
N PHE A 136 -10.17 -15.26 -8.76
CA PHE A 136 -11.53 -15.29 -8.22
C PHE A 136 -12.57 -15.33 -9.36
N ILE A 137 -12.40 -14.49 -10.37
CA ILE A 137 -13.30 -14.44 -11.54
C ILE A 137 -13.27 -15.76 -12.31
N LYS A 138 -12.09 -16.34 -12.52
CA LYS A 138 -11.97 -17.63 -13.19
C LYS A 138 -12.73 -18.72 -12.45
N ASN A 139 -12.63 -18.74 -11.12
CA ASN A 139 -13.31 -19.75 -10.31
C ASN A 139 -14.83 -19.58 -10.33
N GLN A 140 -15.32 -18.36 -10.48
CA GLN A 140 -16.74 -18.10 -10.62
C GLN A 140 -17.32 -18.65 -11.92
N ARG A 141 -16.50 -18.70 -12.98
CA ARG A 141 -16.92 -19.17 -14.29
C ARG A 141 -16.82 -20.69 -14.44
N GLY A 142 -15.95 -21.28 -13.62
CA GLY A 142 -15.74 -22.71 -13.63
C GLY A 142 -16.90 -23.47 -13.06
#